data_1429141eb211a980a31f9bea6da97563
#
_entry.id   1429141eb211a980a31f9bea6da97563
#
_cell.length_a   1.000
_cell.length_b   1.000
_cell.length_c   1.000
_cell.angle_alpha   90.00
_cell.angle_beta   90.00
_cell.angle_gamma   90.00
#
_symmetry.space_group_name_H-M   'P 1'
#
loop_
_entity.id
_entity.type
_entity.pdbx_description
1 polymer ?
#
loop_
_entity_poly.entity_id
_entity_poly.type
_entity_poly.pdbx_seq_one_letter_code
_entity_poly.pdbx_strand_id
1 'polypeptide(L)'
;MDHRKQIVGQDERPTKRVSIYARVDAQGFELSEVPVDCLDYPVPIPVHDIAFKVVGDSLQPSFFDDEVMFVMKDSILRTGDICIVQLNSQYHVMKVSQDRENGDILLNSLNSEETSNTLSEKDDFTIFGKVVLL
;
A
#
# COMPACT_ATOMS: atom_id res chain seq x y z
N MET A 1 6.18 -20.45 37.43
CA MET A 1 5.91 -20.34 36.63
C MET A 1 6.05 -19.77 35.98
N ASP A 2 6.00 -19.74 36.01
CA ASP A 2 5.92 -19.26 35.15
C ASP A 2 5.49 -18.77 34.58
N HIS A 3 5.46 -18.24 34.49
CA HIS A 3 4.99 -17.84 33.76
C HIS A 3 4.80 -17.66 32.90
N ARG A 4 5.15 -17.60 32.95
CA ARG A 4 4.86 -17.64 31.97
C ARG A 4 4.00 -18.00 31.43
N LYS A 5 3.79 -17.75 31.68
CA LYS A 5 2.94 -18.37 31.20
C LYS A 5 2.40 -18.25 30.00
N GLN A 6 2.18 -18.92 29.57
CA GLN A 6 1.70 -18.97 28.24
C GLN A 6 0.31 -18.45 28.11
N ILE A 7 0.09 -17.55 27.15
CA ILE A 7 -1.23 -17.03 26.85
C ILE A 7 -1.72 -17.72 25.62
N VAL A 8 -2.79 -18.47 25.77
CA VAL A 8 -3.37 -19.24 24.69
C VAL A 8 -3.94 -18.31 23.63
N GLY A 9 -3.62 -18.57 22.36
CA GLY A 9 -4.12 -17.78 21.24
C GLY A 9 -3.25 -16.62 20.84
N GLN A 10 -2.23 -16.34 21.61
CA GLN A 10 -1.33 -15.26 21.27
C GLN A 10 -0.32 -15.73 20.23
N ASP A 11 -0.02 -14.85 19.27
CA ASP A 11 0.97 -15.14 18.25
C ASP A 11 2.35 -15.07 18.89
N GLU A 12 3.04 -16.20 18.91
CA GLU A 12 4.36 -16.28 19.54
C GLU A 12 5.50 -16.14 18.57
N ARG A 13 5.20 -15.82 17.31
CA ARG A 13 6.28 -15.62 16.35
C ARG A 13 7.10 -14.40 16.75
N PRO A 14 8.40 -14.42 16.47
CA PRO A 14 9.19 -13.23 16.69
C PRO A 14 8.73 -12.09 15.82
N THR A 15 9.01 -10.89 16.26
CA THR A 15 8.64 -9.68 15.51
C THR A 15 9.88 -8.87 15.21
N LYS A 16 9.77 -7.99 14.22
CA LYS A 16 10.75 -6.96 13.93
C LYS A 16 10.08 -5.63 13.84
N ARG A 17 10.83 -4.59 14.14
CA ARG A 17 10.33 -3.23 14.04
C ARG A 17 10.22 -2.82 12.58
N VAL A 18 9.09 -2.25 12.22
CA VAL A 18 8.86 -1.71 10.90
C VAL A 18 8.58 -0.22 11.04
N SER A 19 9.33 0.59 10.29
CA SER A 19 9.13 2.04 10.27
C SER A 19 8.06 2.38 9.26
N ILE A 20 7.14 3.24 9.66
CA ILE A 20 6.00 3.66 8.83
C ILE A 20 6.24 5.10 8.39
N TYR A 21 6.16 5.34 7.09
CA TYR A 21 6.49 6.64 6.50
C TYR A 21 5.27 7.41 6.00
N ALA A 22 4.10 6.83 6.06
CA ALA A 22 2.86 7.54 5.68
C ALA A 22 1.67 6.82 6.26
N ARG A 23 0.59 7.58 6.48
CA ARG A 23 -0.73 7.02 6.76
C ARG A 23 -1.55 7.19 5.51
N VAL A 24 -2.09 6.09 4.99
CA VAL A 24 -2.67 6.10 3.65
C VAL A 24 -4.16 5.80 3.68
N ASP A 25 -4.90 6.49 2.81
CA ASP A 25 -6.30 6.23 2.57
C ASP A 25 -6.59 6.48 1.08
N ALA A 26 -7.86 6.41 0.69
CA ALA A 26 -8.23 6.52 -0.72
C ALA A 26 -8.13 7.95 -1.28
N GLN A 27 -8.00 8.94 -0.41
CA GLN A 27 -8.03 10.33 -0.87
C GLN A 27 -6.67 10.89 -1.20
N GLY A 28 -5.62 10.16 -0.87
CA GLY A 28 -4.27 10.66 -1.10
C GLY A 28 -3.55 10.91 0.20
N PHE A 29 -2.23 10.98 0.12
CA PHE A 29 -1.42 11.12 1.33
C PHE A 29 -0.11 11.78 0.97
N GLU A 30 0.60 12.22 2.01
CA GLU A 30 1.93 12.78 1.87
C GLU A 30 2.95 11.80 2.43
N LEU A 31 4.10 11.75 1.79
CA LEU A 31 5.18 10.87 2.20
C LEU A 31 6.12 11.65 3.12
N SER A 32 6.38 11.10 4.28
CA SER A 32 7.28 11.72 5.23
C SER A 32 8.71 11.28 4.98
N GLU A 33 9.66 12.18 5.23
CA GLU A 33 11.07 11.85 5.12
C GLU A 33 11.58 11.13 6.35
N VAL A 34 10.82 11.18 7.44
CA VAL A 34 11.16 10.47 8.68
C VAL A 34 9.97 9.61 9.06
N PRO A 35 10.20 8.54 9.82
CA PRO A 35 9.07 7.69 10.21
C PRO A 35 8.02 8.46 10.99
N VAL A 36 6.76 8.25 10.63
CA VAL A 36 5.63 8.82 11.38
C VAL A 36 5.16 7.85 12.46
N ASP A 37 5.58 6.61 12.38
CA ASP A 37 5.23 5.59 13.36
C ASP A 37 6.22 4.44 13.23
N CYS A 38 6.20 3.56 14.21
CA CYS A 38 7.04 2.40 14.24
C CYS A 38 6.30 1.31 14.99
N LEU A 39 6.24 0.12 14.41
CA LEU A 39 5.47 -0.94 15.04
C LEU A 39 6.20 -2.27 14.92
N ASP A 40 5.81 -3.22 15.75
CA ASP A 40 6.35 -4.57 15.70
C ASP A 40 5.49 -5.39 14.74
N TYR A 41 6.14 -6.11 13.83
CA TYR A 41 5.46 -6.89 12.83
C TYR A 41 5.96 -8.33 12.87
N PRO A 42 5.07 -9.33 12.81
CA PRO A 42 5.48 -10.73 12.86
C PRO A 42 6.35 -11.09 11.65
N VAL A 43 7.44 -11.82 11.90
CA VAL A 43 8.26 -12.30 10.80
C VAL A 43 7.63 -13.56 10.21
N PRO A 44 7.84 -13.84 8.91
CA PRO A 44 8.75 -13.13 8.01
C PRO A 44 8.10 -11.85 7.49
N ILE A 45 8.92 -10.82 7.33
CA ILE A 45 8.48 -9.56 6.76
C ILE A 45 8.72 -9.61 5.26
N PRO A 46 7.75 -9.24 4.42
CA PRO A 46 7.97 -9.22 2.98
C PRO A 46 9.12 -8.31 2.59
N VAL A 47 9.84 -8.68 1.55
CA VAL A 47 10.86 -7.80 1.00
C VAL A 47 10.16 -6.54 0.51
N HIS A 48 10.67 -5.39 0.93
CA HIS A 48 10.05 -4.11 0.59
C HIS A 48 11.09 -3.00 0.73
N ASP A 49 10.77 -1.85 0.15
CA ASP A 49 11.62 -0.66 0.26
C ASP A 49 11.08 0.30 1.30
N ILE A 50 9.76 0.39 1.43
CA ILE A 50 9.14 1.34 2.36
C ILE A 50 7.78 0.76 2.80
N ALA A 51 7.33 1.17 3.98
CA ALA A 51 6.07 0.67 4.52
C ALA A 51 5.19 1.84 4.95
N PHE A 52 3.89 1.67 4.73
CA PHE A 52 2.85 2.63 5.11
C PHE A 52 1.83 1.94 5.99
N LYS A 53 1.02 2.72 6.66
CA LYS A 53 -0.06 2.20 7.49
C LYS A 53 -1.39 2.68 6.94
N VAL A 54 -2.31 1.76 6.73
CA VAL A 54 -3.65 2.08 6.22
C VAL A 54 -4.49 2.63 7.36
N VAL A 55 -5.18 3.73 7.12
CA VAL A 55 -6.06 4.33 8.12
C VAL A 55 -7.46 4.46 7.54
N GLY A 56 -8.44 4.08 8.36
CA GLY A 56 -9.83 4.17 7.95
C GLY A 56 -10.25 3.03 7.05
N ASP A 57 -11.45 3.13 6.48
CA ASP A 57 -12.05 2.05 5.72
C ASP A 57 -12.18 2.36 4.22
N SER A 58 -11.57 3.44 3.75
CA SER A 58 -11.77 3.88 2.38
C SER A 58 -11.08 2.99 1.35
N LEU A 59 -10.14 2.13 1.76
CA LEU A 59 -9.46 1.21 0.86
C LEU A 59 -9.99 -0.21 0.93
N GLN A 60 -11.06 -0.42 1.69
CA GLN A 60 -11.70 -1.74 1.73
C GLN A 60 -12.36 -2.05 0.40
N PRO A 61 -12.44 -3.32 0.03
CA PRO A 61 -11.96 -4.50 0.76
C PRO A 61 -10.50 -4.85 0.48
N SER A 62 -9.79 -4.02 -0.30
CA SER A 62 -8.40 -4.33 -0.64
C SER A 62 -7.48 -4.24 0.57
N PHE A 63 -7.70 -3.24 1.41
CA PHE A 63 -6.91 -3.03 2.63
C PHE A 63 -7.83 -2.57 3.73
N PHE A 64 -7.52 -3.00 4.96
CA PHE A 64 -8.33 -2.65 6.12
C PHE A 64 -7.56 -1.71 7.03
N ASP A 65 -8.30 -1.01 7.89
CA ASP A 65 -7.72 -0.08 8.84
C ASP A 65 -6.62 -0.78 9.64
N ASP A 66 -5.53 -0.05 9.87
CA ASP A 66 -4.41 -0.51 10.68
C ASP A 66 -3.51 -1.54 9.99
N GLU A 67 -3.82 -1.91 8.77
CA GLU A 67 -3.00 -2.86 8.01
C GLU A 67 -1.74 -2.17 7.53
N VAL A 68 -0.61 -2.92 7.50
CA VAL A 68 0.65 -2.40 6.97
C VAL A 68 0.72 -2.68 5.47
N MET A 69 1.02 -1.64 4.72
CA MET A 69 1.16 -1.73 3.27
C MET A 69 2.65 -1.66 2.94
N PHE A 70 3.18 -2.75 2.39
CA PHE A 70 4.60 -2.81 1.99
C PHE A 70 4.72 -2.45 0.52
N VAL A 71 5.72 -1.64 0.18
CA VAL A 71 5.87 -1.09 -1.16
C VAL A 71 7.29 -1.33 -1.66
N MET A 72 7.38 -1.81 -2.91
CA MET A 72 8.64 -1.98 -3.62
C MET A 72 8.75 -0.91 -4.68
N LYS A 73 9.88 -0.21 -4.72
CA LYS A 73 10.18 0.73 -5.79
C LYS A 73 10.68 -0.01 -7.01
N ASP A 74 10.62 0.64 -8.15
CA ASP A 74 11.21 0.13 -9.40
C ASP A 74 10.68 -1.23 -9.83
N SER A 75 9.39 -1.46 -9.58
CA SER A 75 8.75 -2.71 -9.97
C SER A 75 8.05 -2.56 -11.31
N ILE A 76 7.94 -3.67 -12.03
CA ILE A 76 7.18 -3.71 -13.27
C ILE A 76 5.71 -3.91 -12.91
N LEU A 77 4.85 -3.05 -13.47
CA LEU A 77 3.43 -3.12 -13.21
C LEU A 77 2.74 -4.05 -14.21
N ARG A 78 1.77 -4.81 -13.71
CA ARG A 78 0.95 -5.70 -14.52
C ARG A 78 -0.51 -5.47 -14.17
N THR A 79 -1.38 -5.84 -15.10
CA THR A 79 -2.82 -5.76 -14.86
C THR A 79 -3.18 -6.47 -13.56
N GLY A 80 -3.92 -5.77 -12.72
CA GLY A 80 -4.31 -6.28 -11.41
C GLY A 80 -3.43 -5.82 -10.27
N ASP A 81 -2.26 -5.30 -10.58
CA ASP A 81 -1.35 -4.81 -9.54
C ASP A 81 -1.90 -3.55 -8.89
N ILE A 82 -1.49 -3.34 -7.64
CA ILE A 82 -1.79 -2.11 -6.92
C ILE A 82 -0.48 -1.36 -6.78
N CYS A 83 -0.51 -0.08 -7.07
CA CYS A 83 0.69 0.75 -7.08
C CYS A 83 0.45 2.06 -6.35
N ILE A 84 1.55 2.74 -6.08
CA ILE A 84 1.53 4.09 -5.51
C ILE A 84 1.97 5.04 -6.62
N VAL A 85 1.14 6.04 -6.90
CA VAL A 85 1.47 7.06 -7.91
C VAL A 85 1.60 8.41 -7.24
N GLN A 86 2.45 9.24 -7.81
CA GLN A 86 2.62 10.62 -7.38
C GLN A 86 1.99 11.54 -8.40
N LEU A 87 1.05 12.34 -7.94
CA LEU A 87 0.40 13.39 -8.71
C LEU A 87 0.69 14.70 -8.02
N ASN A 88 1.48 15.55 -8.66
CA ASN A 88 1.95 16.78 -8.04
C ASN A 88 2.72 16.39 -6.77
N SER A 89 2.33 16.88 -5.61
CA SER A 89 3.02 16.56 -4.37
C SER A 89 2.29 15.55 -3.51
N GLN A 90 1.24 14.92 -4.06
CA GLN A 90 0.47 13.94 -3.31
C GLN A 90 0.63 12.55 -3.90
N TYR A 91 0.46 11.55 -3.05
CA TYR A 91 0.58 10.15 -3.44
C TYR A 91 -0.79 9.48 -3.33
N HIS A 92 -1.04 8.51 -4.22
CA HIS A 92 -2.33 7.84 -4.28
C HIS A 92 -2.13 6.35 -4.50
N VAL A 93 -3.03 5.55 -3.94
CA VAL A 93 -3.06 4.10 -4.15
C VAL A 93 -3.98 3.83 -5.32
N MET A 94 -3.47 3.16 -6.35
CA MET A 94 -4.24 2.92 -7.57
C MET A 94 -4.04 1.49 -8.05
N LYS A 95 -4.99 1.01 -8.85
CA LYS A 95 -4.97 -0.34 -9.38
C LYS A 95 -4.74 -0.29 -10.88
N VAL A 96 -3.88 -1.18 -11.36
CA VAL A 96 -3.51 -1.22 -12.78
C VAL A 96 -4.57 -2.00 -13.55
N SER A 97 -5.01 -1.44 -14.68
CA SER A 97 -5.87 -2.14 -15.62
C SER A 97 -5.40 -1.83 -17.03
N GLN A 98 -6.02 -2.46 -18.01
CA GLN A 98 -5.66 -2.26 -19.40
C GLN A 98 -6.90 -1.91 -20.19
N ASP A 99 -6.79 -0.88 -21.03
CA ASP A 99 -7.86 -0.50 -21.92
C ASP A 99 -8.03 -1.58 -22.99
N ARG A 100 -9.24 -2.09 -23.10
CA ARG A 100 -9.51 -3.18 -24.04
C ARG A 100 -9.45 -2.75 -25.50
N GLU A 101 -9.67 -1.46 -25.75
CA GLU A 101 -9.74 -0.99 -27.13
C GLU A 101 -8.37 -0.71 -27.72
N ASN A 102 -7.49 -0.08 -26.93
CA ASN A 102 -6.19 0.31 -27.48
C ASN A 102 -5.01 -0.31 -26.74
N GLY A 103 -5.28 -1.06 -25.68
CA GLY A 103 -4.20 -1.73 -24.95
C GLY A 103 -3.42 -0.84 -23.99
N ASP A 104 -3.83 0.42 -23.83
CA ASP A 104 -3.15 1.34 -22.94
C ASP A 104 -3.28 0.90 -21.48
N ILE A 105 -2.27 1.26 -20.70
CA ILE A 105 -2.29 1.01 -19.27
C ILE A 105 -3.07 2.12 -18.59
N LEU A 106 -4.00 1.73 -17.74
CA LEU A 106 -4.83 2.65 -16.98
C LEU A 106 -4.61 2.40 -15.50
N LEU A 107 -4.66 3.46 -14.73
CA LEU A 107 -4.57 3.40 -13.27
C LEU A 107 -5.89 3.89 -12.71
N ASN A 108 -6.56 3.04 -11.95
CA ASN A 108 -7.86 3.35 -11.39
C ASN A 108 -7.78 3.45 -9.88
N SER A 109 -8.59 4.33 -9.31
CA SER A 109 -8.75 4.39 -7.86
C SER A 109 -9.25 3.04 -7.35
N LEU A 110 -8.87 2.68 -6.14
CA LEU A 110 -9.38 1.45 -5.51
C LEU A 110 -10.86 1.56 -5.20
N ASN A 111 -11.39 2.77 -5.08
CA ASN A 111 -12.83 2.99 -4.97
C ASN A 111 -13.46 2.99 -6.34
N SER A 112 -13.29 1.93 -7.03
CA SER A 112 -13.31 1.84 -8.47
C SER A 112 -14.65 2.01 -9.15
N GLU A 113 -15.66 2.43 -8.45
CA GLU A 113 -16.90 2.73 -9.14
C GLU A 113 -16.87 4.10 -9.76
N GLU A 114 -15.79 4.84 -9.54
CA GLU A 114 -15.68 6.18 -10.06
C GLU A 114 -14.68 6.24 -11.19
N THR A 115 -15.21 6.29 -12.39
CA THR A 115 -14.38 6.36 -13.57
C THR A 115 -13.64 7.69 -13.68
N SER A 116 -14.07 8.69 -12.93
CA SER A 116 -13.42 10.00 -12.98
C SER A 116 -12.02 9.97 -12.34
N ASN A 117 -11.69 8.90 -11.62
CA ASN A 117 -10.38 8.78 -10.97
C ASN A 117 -9.43 7.89 -11.74
N THR A 118 -9.66 7.70 -13.04
CA THR A 118 -8.79 6.90 -13.88
C THR A 118 -7.69 7.76 -14.47
N LEU A 119 -6.46 7.27 -14.43
CA LEU A 119 -5.32 7.91 -15.06
C LEU A 119 -4.83 7.05 -16.21
N SER A 120 -4.36 7.69 -17.27
CA SER A 120 -3.79 6.99 -18.41
C SER A 120 -2.36 7.48 -18.64
N GLU A 121 -1.68 6.84 -19.58
CA GLU A 121 -0.31 7.22 -19.89
C GLU A 121 -0.17 8.67 -20.35
N LYS A 122 -1.26 9.28 -20.78
CA LYS A 122 -1.25 10.67 -21.24
C LYS A 122 -1.28 11.66 -20.08
N ASP A 123 -1.62 11.21 -18.90
CA ASP A 123 -1.69 12.09 -17.73
C ASP A 123 -0.30 12.26 -17.14
N ASP A 124 -0.11 13.35 -16.42
CA ASP A 124 1.19 13.68 -15.86
C ASP A 124 1.28 13.11 -14.44
N PHE A 125 1.93 11.96 -14.31
CA PHE A 125 2.11 11.32 -13.01
C PHE A 125 3.41 10.51 -13.02
N THR A 126 3.84 10.14 -11.83
CA THR A 126 5.01 9.29 -11.65
C THR A 126 4.61 8.06 -10.83
N ILE A 127 5.06 6.90 -11.26
CA ILE A 127 4.87 5.68 -10.47
C ILE A 127 5.94 5.65 -9.39
N PHE A 128 5.51 5.65 -8.13
CA PHE A 128 6.44 5.57 -7.00
C PHE A 128 6.87 4.14 -6.74
N GLY A 129 5.93 3.22 -6.79
CA GLY A 129 6.22 1.83 -6.50
C GLY A 129 4.99 0.95 -6.57
N LYS A 130 5.20 -0.30 -6.27
CA LYS A 130 4.18 -1.34 -6.34
C LYS A 130 3.92 -1.88 -4.94
N VAL A 131 2.66 -2.08 -4.61
CA VAL A 131 2.29 -2.66 -3.33
C VAL A 131 2.54 -4.17 -3.37
N VAL A 132 3.23 -4.66 -2.36
CA VAL A 132 3.52 -6.09 -2.22
C VAL A 132 2.30 -6.75 -1.61
N LEU A 133 1.71 -7.69 -2.32
CA LEU A 133 0.56 -8.44 -1.81
C LEU A 133 1.03 -9.78 -1.29
N LEU A 134 0.53 -10.15 -0.13
CA LEU A 134 0.92 -11.38 0.55
C LEU A 134 -0.01 -12.54 0.21
#